data_ab3efa308994cee7d0a8a6b7f2cf4684
#
_entry.id   ab3efa308994cee7d0a8a6b7f2cf4684
#
_cell.length_a   1.000
_cell.length_b   1.000
_cell.length_c   1.000
_cell.angle_alpha   90.00
_cell.angle_beta   90.00
_cell.angle_gamma   90.00
#
_symmetry.space_group_name_H-M   'P 1'
#
loop_
_entity.id
_entity.type
_entity.pdbx_description
1 polymer ?
#
loop_
_entity_poly.entity_id
_entity_poly.type
_entity_poly.pdbx_seq_one_letter_code
_entity_poly.pdbx_strand_id
1 'polypeptide(L)'
;MSEKLWGGRFSKTTDEMINEFQASIGFDRRMYREDIAGSLAHAAMLAKVGILSEEDRAAIEKGLKDILAQIEHGDFDFSVALEDIHMNIEKRLTDAIGDAGSRLHTARSRNDQVALDTHLFVRHAVVDVMAHIRALQQALTESAAQHRDVIMPGYTHLQRAQPILFSHHLMAYFGMLARDFERFQGVYARTDIMPLGAGALAGTTLPIDRQFVAQRLHFERIYTNSLDAVSDRDYILEFLSAASILMVHLSRLSEEIILWCSREFSFVELDDAHCTGSSMMPQKKNPDVSELVRGKTGRVVGHLMAMLMAVKGLPLAYNKDLQEDKEGLFDAIDTVKFSLAVYAQLIRGMKLREDVMRHAVEADYSNATDLADYLVRKGLPFRKAHAVAGQAVAQCIAHGIFLADLSIADYQQLSPLFAEDIYDAIRPETCVACRNSYGGTSYEQAEMQLEAAKNLMMEEKHIISVLTEKQNILL
;
A
#
# COMPACT_ATOMS: atom_id res chain seq x y z
N MET A 1 1.73 -16.41 -43.23
CA MET A 1 1.56 -17.42 -42.15
C MET A 1 2.69 -17.07 -41.15
N SER A 2 2.39 -16.60 -39.98
CA SER A 2 3.43 -16.38 -38.96
C SER A 2 3.84 -17.75 -38.43
N GLU A 3 5.02 -18.23 -38.83
CA GLU A 3 5.61 -19.41 -38.21
C GLU A 3 5.93 -19.04 -36.74
N LYS A 4 5.29 -19.74 -35.80
CA LYS A 4 5.68 -19.63 -34.40
C LYS A 4 7.13 -20.12 -34.26
N LEU A 5 7.95 -19.41 -33.48
CA LEU A 5 9.38 -19.70 -33.26
C LEU A 5 9.64 -21.12 -32.71
N TRP A 6 8.62 -21.82 -32.22
CA TRP A 6 8.68 -23.17 -31.65
C TRP A 6 7.92 -24.25 -32.47
N GLY A 7 7.52 -23.93 -33.73
CA GLY A 7 6.64 -24.76 -34.56
C GLY A 7 7.20 -26.06 -35.15
N GLY A 8 8.49 -26.35 -35.02
CA GLY A 8 9.17 -27.40 -35.79
C GLY A 8 8.66 -28.84 -35.64
N ARG A 9 7.90 -29.17 -34.57
CA ARG A 9 7.30 -30.50 -34.35
C ARG A 9 5.83 -30.61 -34.85
N PHE A 10 5.16 -29.48 -34.99
CA PHE A 10 3.71 -29.49 -35.23
C PHE A 10 3.38 -29.51 -36.72
N SER A 11 2.45 -30.38 -37.09
CA SER A 11 1.98 -30.56 -38.46
C SER A 11 0.79 -29.66 -38.84
N LYS A 12 0.23 -28.94 -37.86
CA LYS A 12 -0.91 -28.03 -38.04
C LYS A 12 -0.66 -26.70 -37.40
N THR A 13 -1.20 -25.63 -37.94
CA THR A 13 -1.25 -24.31 -37.31
C THR A 13 -2.20 -24.33 -36.11
N THR A 14 -1.88 -23.58 -35.05
CA THR A 14 -2.75 -23.42 -33.89
C THR A 14 -4.02 -22.67 -34.32
N ASP A 15 -5.17 -23.09 -33.83
CA ASP A 15 -6.46 -22.42 -34.03
C ASP A 15 -6.41 -20.98 -33.48
N GLU A 16 -7.07 -20.05 -34.17
CA GLU A 16 -7.04 -18.63 -33.84
C GLU A 16 -7.63 -18.37 -32.43
N MET A 17 -8.76 -19.00 -32.10
CA MET A 17 -9.40 -18.91 -30.78
C MET A 17 -8.50 -19.45 -29.68
N ILE A 18 -7.71 -20.50 -29.93
CA ILE A 18 -6.74 -21.03 -28.97
C ILE A 18 -5.56 -20.05 -28.80
N ASN A 19 -5.13 -19.39 -29.87
CA ASN A 19 -4.11 -18.35 -29.79
C ASN A 19 -4.57 -17.18 -28.92
N GLU A 20 -5.78 -16.68 -29.11
CA GLU A 20 -6.37 -15.61 -28.31
C GLU A 20 -6.50 -16.03 -26.84
N PHE A 21 -6.99 -17.24 -26.57
CA PHE A 21 -7.16 -17.75 -25.20
C PHE A 21 -5.84 -17.88 -24.45
N GLN A 22 -4.75 -18.19 -25.13
CA GLN A 22 -3.43 -18.41 -24.51
C GLN A 22 -2.59 -17.11 -24.42
N ALA A 23 -2.94 -16.09 -25.18
CA ALA A 23 -2.16 -14.87 -25.27
C ALA A 23 -2.21 -14.05 -23.99
N SER A 24 -1.04 -13.58 -23.56
CA SER A 24 -0.87 -12.70 -22.38
C SER A 24 -0.53 -11.25 -22.77
N ILE A 25 -0.26 -10.98 -24.06
CA ILE A 25 0.15 -9.65 -24.54
C ILE A 25 -0.82 -8.53 -24.13
N GLY A 26 -2.09 -8.82 -23.92
CA GLY A 26 -3.11 -7.87 -23.49
C GLY A 26 -2.77 -7.20 -22.17
N PHE A 27 -2.09 -7.89 -21.25
CA PHE A 27 -1.70 -7.39 -19.93
C PHE A 27 -0.18 -7.39 -19.70
N ASP A 28 0.58 -8.40 -20.19
CA ASP A 28 2.02 -8.51 -19.90
C ASP A 28 2.87 -7.48 -20.66
N ARG A 29 2.32 -6.82 -21.69
CA ARG A 29 2.98 -5.69 -22.37
C ARG A 29 3.45 -4.60 -21.41
N ARG A 30 2.92 -4.54 -20.19
CA ARG A 30 3.35 -3.61 -19.14
C ARG A 30 4.79 -3.85 -18.68
N MET A 31 5.32 -5.07 -18.89
CA MET A 31 6.67 -5.47 -18.47
C MET A 31 7.74 -5.24 -19.55
N TYR A 32 7.45 -4.45 -20.59
CA TYR A 32 8.40 -4.24 -21.72
C TYR A 32 9.76 -3.69 -21.28
N ARG A 33 9.78 -2.85 -20.23
CA ARG A 33 11.03 -2.28 -19.70
C ARG A 33 11.87 -3.37 -19.01
N GLU A 34 11.22 -4.21 -18.23
CA GLU A 34 11.83 -5.31 -17.51
C GLU A 34 12.40 -6.34 -18.47
N ASP A 35 11.64 -6.72 -19.51
CA ASP A 35 12.10 -7.65 -20.54
C ASP A 35 13.33 -7.11 -21.31
N ILE A 36 13.30 -5.83 -21.69
CA ILE A 36 14.43 -5.20 -22.38
C ILE A 36 15.66 -5.12 -21.46
N ALA A 37 15.49 -4.72 -20.19
CA ALA A 37 16.57 -4.66 -19.22
C ALA A 37 17.20 -6.04 -18.97
N GLY A 38 16.37 -7.06 -18.77
CA GLY A 38 16.79 -8.45 -18.62
C GLY A 38 17.53 -8.95 -19.86
N SER A 39 17.04 -8.65 -21.05
CA SER A 39 17.64 -9.03 -22.34
C SER A 39 18.98 -8.33 -22.57
N LEU A 40 19.12 -7.03 -22.22
CA LEU A 40 20.39 -6.30 -22.28
C LEU A 40 21.45 -6.91 -21.35
N ALA A 41 21.07 -7.24 -20.12
CA ALA A 41 21.99 -7.90 -19.18
C ALA A 41 22.40 -9.29 -19.63
N HIS A 42 21.47 -10.04 -20.21
CA HIS A 42 21.72 -11.38 -20.75
C HIS A 42 22.67 -11.34 -21.96
N ALA A 43 22.43 -10.46 -22.92
CA ALA A 43 23.30 -10.27 -24.09
C ALA A 43 24.75 -9.89 -23.67
N ALA A 44 24.88 -8.99 -22.70
CA ALA A 44 26.18 -8.60 -22.16
C ALA A 44 26.90 -9.79 -21.48
N MET A 45 26.17 -10.64 -20.79
CA MET A 45 26.71 -11.86 -20.17
C MET A 45 27.16 -12.86 -21.22
N LEU A 46 26.35 -13.10 -22.26
CA LEU A 46 26.69 -14.03 -23.35
C LEU A 46 27.96 -13.59 -24.08
N ALA A 47 28.15 -12.29 -24.31
CA ALA A 47 29.39 -11.76 -24.90
C ALA A 47 30.58 -11.92 -23.95
N LYS A 48 30.41 -11.62 -22.65
CA LYS A 48 31.46 -11.79 -21.63
C LYS A 48 32.01 -13.24 -21.59
N VAL A 49 31.11 -14.21 -21.73
CA VAL A 49 31.54 -15.66 -21.71
C VAL A 49 31.90 -16.20 -23.09
N GLY A 50 31.92 -15.35 -24.15
CA GLY A 50 32.37 -15.72 -25.49
C GLY A 50 31.34 -16.49 -26.33
N ILE A 51 30.07 -16.50 -25.92
CA ILE A 51 28.96 -17.11 -26.70
C ILE A 51 28.47 -16.18 -27.80
N LEU A 52 28.38 -14.87 -27.54
CA LEU A 52 28.15 -13.84 -28.54
C LEU A 52 29.44 -13.11 -28.89
N SER A 53 29.53 -12.64 -30.14
CA SER A 53 30.56 -11.67 -30.51
C SER A 53 30.21 -10.29 -29.94
N GLU A 54 31.21 -9.41 -29.80
CA GLU A 54 30.97 -8.01 -29.41
C GLU A 54 30.14 -7.25 -30.46
N GLU A 55 30.26 -7.65 -31.73
CA GLU A 55 29.47 -7.09 -32.83
C GLU A 55 27.99 -7.46 -32.67
N ASP A 56 27.67 -8.75 -32.44
CA ASP A 56 26.30 -9.20 -32.17
C ASP A 56 25.73 -8.52 -30.92
N ARG A 57 26.51 -8.45 -29.82
CA ARG A 57 26.10 -7.75 -28.59
C ARG A 57 25.73 -6.31 -28.84
N ALA A 58 26.57 -5.56 -29.57
CA ALA A 58 26.32 -4.15 -29.87
C ALA A 58 25.09 -3.96 -30.77
N ALA A 59 24.87 -4.86 -31.75
CA ALA A 59 23.68 -4.85 -32.57
C ALA A 59 22.40 -5.11 -31.76
N ILE A 60 22.43 -6.12 -30.88
CA ILE A 60 21.33 -6.44 -29.97
C ILE A 60 21.02 -5.26 -29.03
N GLU A 61 22.06 -4.69 -28.39
CA GLU A 61 21.88 -3.55 -27.48
C GLU A 61 21.22 -2.37 -28.19
N LYS A 62 21.70 -2.01 -29.38
CA LYS A 62 21.10 -0.95 -30.19
C LYS A 62 19.65 -1.27 -30.56
N GLY A 63 19.39 -2.49 -31.07
CA GLY A 63 18.06 -2.92 -31.49
C GLY A 63 17.05 -2.90 -30.33
N LEU A 64 17.43 -3.34 -29.14
CA LEU A 64 16.56 -3.30 -27.96
C LEU A 64 16.27 -1.87 -27.48
N LYS A 65 17.27 -0.96 -27.54
CA LYS A 65 17.05 0.47 -27.23
C LYS A 65 16.15 1.15 -28.25
N ASP A 66 16.28 0.81 -29.53
CA ASP A 66 15.41 1.31 -30.59
C ASP A 66 13.96 0.81 -30.41
N ILE A 67 13.77 -0.45 -29.99
CA ILE A 67 12.46 -1.03 -29.66
C ILE A 67 11.85 -0.34 -28.43
N LEU A 68 12.64 -0.12 -27.39
CA LEU A 68 12.19 0.63 -26.20
C LEU A 68 11.63 1.99 -26.60
N ALA A 69 12.39 2.75 -27.40
CA ALA A 69 11.96 4.05 -27.88
C ALA A 69 10.67 3.98 -28.71
N GLN A 70 10.52 2.95 -29.60
CA GLN A 70 9.28 2.74 -30.36
C GLN A 70 8.08 2.49 -29.46
N ILE A 71 8.22 1.65 -28.40
CA ILE A 71 7.14 1.39 -27.46
C ILE A 71 6.75 2.65 -26.69
N GLU A 72 7.72 3.43 -26.22
CA GLU A 72 7.49 4.66 -25.47
C GLU A 72 6.86 5.78 -26.30
N HIS A 73 7.16 5.84 -27.59
CA HIS A 73 6.52 6.80 -28.53
C HIS A 73 5.16 6.32 -29.05
N GLY A 74 4.78 5.04 -28.78
CA GLY A 74 3.54 4.46 -29.28
C GLY A 74 3.61 3.98 -30.74
N ASP A 75 4.81 3.80 -31.29
CA ASP A 75 5.08 3.36 -32.65
C ASP A 75 5.30 1.84 -32.76
N PHE A 76 5.01 1.10 -31.71
CA PHE A 76 5.18 -0.36 -31.66
C PHE A 76 3.82 -1.06 -31.66
N ASP A 77 3.56 -1.85 -32.68
CA ASP A 77 2.35 -2.67 -32.78
C ASP A 77 2.55 -4.04 -32.11
N PHE A 78 1.77 -4.27 -31.05
CA PHE A 78 1.71 -5.57 -30.37
C PHE A 78 0.80 -6.53 -31.09
N SER A 79 1.26 -7.77 -31.34
CA SER A 79 0.53 -8.81 -32.04
C SER A 79 0.10 -9.93 -31.09
N VAL A 80 -1.20 -10.22 -31.03
CA VAL A 80 -1.77 -11.39 -30.32
C VAL A 80 -1.24 -12.71 -30.87
N ALA A 81 -0.94 -12.77 -32.18
CA ALA A 81 -0.36 -13.96 -32.81
C ALA A 81 1.05 -14.30 -32.27
N LEU A 82 1.73 -13.34 -31.65
CA LEU A 82 3.02 -13.50 -30.99
C LEU A 82 2.89 -13.76 -29.47
N GLU A 83 1.70 -14.08 -28.98
CA GLU A 83 1.39 -14.58 -27.65
C GLU A 83 1.71 -13.62 -26.50
N ASP A 84 2.97 -13.24 -26.26
CA ASP A 84 3.46 -12.49 -25.12
C ASP A 84 4.37 -11.34 -25.50
N ILE A 85 4.74 -10.49 -24.52
CA ILE A 85 5.65 -9.34 -24.72
C ILE A 85 7.02 -9.80 -25.21
N HIS A 86 7.50 -10.92 -24.71
CA HIS A 86 8.81 -11.47 -25.02
C HIS A 86 8.94 -11.84 -26.50
N MET A 87 7.94 -12.58 -27.05
CA MET A 87 7.93 -12.92 -28.48
C MET A 87 7.73 -11.69 -29.37
N ASN A 88 6.95 -10.72 -28.92
CA ASN A 88 6.77 -9.47 -29.67
C ASN A 88 8.11 -8.71 -29.80
N ILE A 89 8.87 -8.58 -28.71
CA ILE A 89 10.19 -7.93 -28.69
C ILE A 89 11.21 -8.76 -29.49
N GLU A 90 11.29 -10.09 -29.25
CA GLU A 90 12.24 -10.98 -29.91
C GLU A 90 12.05 -11.00 -31.44
N LYS A 91 10.80 -11.10 -31.90
CA LYS A 91 10.47 -11.05 -33.33
C LYS A 91 10.85 -9.71 -33.95
N ARG A 92 10.50 -8.59 -33.31
CA ARG A 92 10.84 -7.24 -33.78
C ARG A 92 12.34 -7.04 -33.87
N LEU A 93 13.08 -7.53 -32.85
CA LEU A 93 14.54 -7.47 -32.84
C LEU A 93 15.12 -8.28 -34.00
N THR A 94 14.66 -9.52 -34.18
CA THR A 94 15.18 -10.41 -35.26
C THR A 94 14.86 -9.83 -36.64
N ASP A 95 13.71 -9.23 -36.84
CA ASP A 95 13.36 -8.56 -38.11
C ASP A 95 14.26 -7.35 -38.39
N ALA A 96 14.71 -6.66 -37.33
CA ALA A 96 15.54 -5.45 -37.47
C ALA A 96 17.03 -5.78 -37.69
N ILE A 97 17.58 -6.81 -37.03
CA ILE A 97 19.03 -7.10 -37.01
C ILE A 97 19.39 -8.51 -37.49
N GLY A 98 18.43 -9.30 -37.96
CA GLY A 98 18.66 -10.63 -38.53
C GLY A 98 19.16 -11.66 -37.50
N ASP A 99 20.11 -12.52 -37.90
CA ASP A 99 20.62 -13.66 -37.11
C ASP A 99 21.14 -13.26 -35.73
N ALA A 100 21.71 -12.08 -35.59
CA ALA A 100 22.16 -11.56 -34.30
C ALA A 100 21.02 -11.51 -33.28
N GLY A 101 19.79 -11.09 -33.70
CA GLY A 101 18.61 -11.06 -32.85
C GLY A 101 18.19 -12.45 -32.38
N SER A 102 18.21 -13.46 -33.25
CA SER A 102 17.86 -14.84 -32.92
C SER A 102 18.83 -15.51 -31.93
N ARG A 103 20.09 -15.04 -31.82
CA ARG A 103 21.08 -15.53 -30.88
C ARG A 103 20.84 -15.07 -29.45
N LEU A 104 20.03 -14.03 -29.24
CA LEU A 104 19.73 -13.50 -27.90
C LEU A 104 19.09 -14.56 -26.98
N HIS A 105 18.29 -15.50 -27.53
CA HIS A 105 17.61 -16.54 -26.75
C HIS A 105 18.54 -17.66 -26.25
N THR A 106 19.82 -17.66 -26.65
CA THR A 106 20.79 -18.69 -26.27
C THR A 106 20.90 -18.81 -24.74
N ALA A 107 20.86 -20.05 -24.22
CA ALA A 107 20.95 -20.39 -22.80
C ALA A 107 19.81 -19.85 -21.93
N ARG A 108 18.69 -19.43 -22.52
CA ARG A 108 17.50 -18.88 -21.84
C ARG A 108 16.25 -19.68 -22.20
N SER A 109 15.32 -19.77 -21.28
CA SER A 109 13.98 -20.24 -21.50
C SER A 109 12.98 -19.09 -21.31
N ARG A 110 11.78 -19.21 -21.89
CA ARG A 110 10.67 -18.32 -21.56
C ARG A 110 10.36 -18.35 -20.06
N ASN A 111 10.56 -19.50 -19.38
CA ASN A 111 10.24 -19.67 -17.96
C ASN A 111 11.10 -18.80 -17.05
N ASP A 112 12.42 -18.78 -17.22
CA ASP A 112 13.30 -17.94 -16.39
C ASP A 112 13.30 -16.48 -16.83
N GLN A 113 12.96 -16.19 -18.10
CA GLN A 113 12.76 -14.83 -18.61
C GLN A 113 11.54 -14.17 -17.96
N VAL A 114 10.36 -14.79 -18.02
CA VAL A 114 9.15 -14.24 -17.42
C VAL A 114 9.26 -14.12 -15.89
N ALA A 115 9.96 -15.08 -15.25
CA ALA A 115 10.23 -14.99 -13.81
C ALA A 115 11.08 -13.77 -13.48
N LEU A 116 12.16 -13.49 -14.24
CA LEU A 116 12.98 -12.30 -14.08
C LEU A 116 12.17 -11.02 -14.20
N ASP A 117 11.40 -10.90 -15.28
CA ASP A 117 10.64 -9.69 -15.59
C ASP A 117 9.59 -9.40 -14.51
N THR A 118 8.93 -10.45 -14.01
CA THR A 118 7.97 -10.30 -12.91
C THR A 118 8.67 -9.88 -11.61
N HIS A 119 9.85 -10.41 -11.28
CA HIS A 119 10.65 -9.96 -10.14
C HIS A 119 11.04 -8.48 -10.25
N LEU A 120 11.54 -8.06 -11.43
CA LEU A 120 11.88 -6.65 -11.67
C LEU A 120 10.67 -5.74 -11.55
N PHE A 121 9.54 -6.13 -12.14
CA PHE A 121 8.29 -5.37 -12.10
C PHE A 121 7.78 -5.21 -10.66
N VAL A 122 7.76 -6.29 -9.87
CA VAL A 122 7.31 -6.23 -8.46
C VAL A 122 8.27 -5.39 -7.63
N ARG A 123 9.59 -5.45 -7.85
CA ARG A 123 10.55 -4.55 -7.18
C ARG A 123 10.21 -3.09 -7.43
N HIS A 124 9.92 -2.69 -8.67
CA HIS A 124 9.51 -1.33 -9.02
C HIS A 124 8.21 -0.97 -8.33
N ALA A 125 7.20 -1.83 -8.41
CA ALA A 125 5.89 -1.60 -7.82
C ALA A 125 5.95 -1.42 -6.28
N VAL A 126 6.80 -2.20 -5.60
CA VAL A 126 6.99 -2.07 -4.14
C VAL A 126 7.54 -0.70 -3.77
N VAL A 127 8.58 -0.21 -4.46
CA VAL A 127 9.16 1.11 -4.19
C VAL A 127 8.14 2.23 -4.44
N ASP A 128 7.37 2.12 -5.52
CA ASP A 128 6.27 3.05 -5.81
C ASP A 128 5.20 3.06 -4.70
N VAL A 129 4.79 1.88 -4.22
CA VAL A 129 3.80 1.78 -3.12
C VAL A 129 4.36 2.39 -1.84
N MET A 130 5.63 2.10 -1.50
CA MET A 130 6.30 2.70 -0.34
C MET A 130 6.34 4.23 -0.42
N ALA A 131 6.60 4.79 -1.61
CA ALA A 131 6.56 6.24 -1.84
C ALA A 131 5.16 6.83 -1.62
N HIS A 132 4.10 6.13 -2.05
CA HIS A 132 2.71 6.57 -1.85
C HIS A 132 2.27 6.42 -0.39
N ILE A 133 2.69 5.37 0.33
CA ILE A 133 2.47 5.24 1.78
C ILE A 133 3.06 6.44 2.49
N ARG A 134 4.33 6.78 2.20
CA ARG A 134 5.02 7.93 2.80
C ARG A 134 4.30 9.26 2.47
N ALA A 135 3.76 9.42 1.27
CA ALA A 135 2.99 10.61 0.91
C ALA A 135 1.70 10.78 1.74
N LEU A 136 1.02 9.67 2.05
CA LEU A 136 -0.15 9.68 2.94
C LEU A 136 0.26 9.91 4.40
N GLN A 137 1.34 9.28 4.89
CA GLN A 137 1.91 9.56 6.22
C GLN A 137 2.22 11.03 6.39
N GLN A 138 2.81 11.67 5.38
CA GLN A 138 3.11 13.09 5.38
C GLN A 138 1.83 13.93 5.49
N ALA A 139 0.79 13.61 4.71
CA ALA A 139 -0.50 14.32 4.78
C ALA A 139 -1.16 14.21 6.16
N LEU A 140 -1.13 13.02 6.77
CA LEU A 140 -1.64 12.79 8.14
C LEU A 140 -0.87 13.61 9.17
N THR A 141 0.47 13.60 9.08
CA THR A 141 1.34 14.34 10.01
C THR A 141 1.18 15.85 9.86
N GLU A 142 1.07 16.37 8.63
CA GLU A 142 0.79 17.78 8.35
C GLU A 142 -0.55 18.21 8.95
N SER A 143 -1.62 17.43 8.72
CA SER A 143 -2.95 17.70 9.28
C SER A 143 -2.96 17.60 10.81
N ALA A 144 -2.30 16.60 11.39
CA ALA A 144 -2.17 16.43 12.83
C ALA A 144 -1.43 17.62 13.50
N ALA A 145 -0.35 18.10 12.88
CA ALA A 145 0.41 19.25 13.36
C ALA A 145 -0.38 20.57 13.27
N GLN A 146 -1.14 20.75 12.18
CA GLN A 146 -1.99 21.93 11.99
C GLN A 146 -3.11 22.02 13.03
N HIS A 147 -3.69 20.88 13.42
CA HIS A 147 -4.85 20.77 14.31
C HIS A 147 -4.48 20.09 15.65
N ARG A 148 -3.29 20.33 16.14
CA ARG A 148 -2.72 19.65 17.32
C ARG A 148 -3.50 19.85 18.61
N ASP A 149 -4.23 20.98 18.73
CA ASP A 149 -4.96 21.34 19.94
C ASP A 149 -6.45 21.04 19.84
N VAL A 150 -6.94 20.50 18.72
CA VAL A 150 -8.35 20.19 18.48
C VAL A 150 -8.75 18.98 19.29
N ILE A 151 -9.74 19.19 20.17
CA ILE A 151 -10.33 18.12 21.01
C ILE A 151 -11.58 17.59 20.34
N MET A 152 -11.70 16.28 20.28
CA MET A 152 -12.86 15.55 19.76
C MET A 152 -13.27 14.42 20.72
N PRO A 153 -14.51 13.92 20.61
CA PRO A 153 -14.86 12.71 21.35
C PRO A 153 -14.16 11.49 20.73
N GLY A 154 -13.50 10.69 21.56
CA GLY A 154 -13.06 9.34 21.20
C GLY A 154 -14.23 8.36 21.33
N TYR A 155 -14.22 7.29 20.55
CA TYR A 155 -15.31 6.32 20.46
C TYR A 155 -14.86 4.91 20.77
N THR A 156 -15.71 4.19 21.50
CA THR A 156 -15.71 2.71 21.56
C THR A 156 -17.15 2.24 21.34
N HIS A 157 -17.34 1.13 20.59
CA HIS A 157 -18.69 0.63 20.26
C HIS A 157 -19.59 1.66 19.56
N LEU A 158 -19.00 2.61 18.82
CA LEU A 158 -19.67 3.79 18.27
C LEU A 158 -20.42 4.65 19.32
N GLN A 159 -20.03 4.52 20.59
CA GLN A 159 -20.49 5.40 21.69
C GLN A 159 -19.35 6.35 22.07
N ARG A 160 -19.70 7.60 22.40
CA ARG A 160 -18.73 8.56 22.94
C ARG A 160 -18.13 8.00 24.23
N ALA A 161 -16.81 8.06 24.32
CA ALA A 161 -16.08 7.43 25.43
C ALA A 161 -15.30 8.45 26.25
N GLN A 162 -14.26 9.05 25.68
CA GLN A 162 -13.40 10.01 26.39
C GLN A 162 -12.92 11.09 25.42
N PRO A 163 -12.63 12.33 25.91
CA PRO A 163 -12.01 13.35 25.09
C PRO A 163 -10.60 12.94 24.65
N ILE A 164 -10.30 13.14 23.36
CA ILE A 164 -8.99 12.91 22.77
C ILE A 164 -8.59 14.07 21.86
N LEU A 165 -7.32 14.17 21.51
CA LEU A 165 -6.87 15.07 20.45
C LEU A 165 -7.13 14.45 19.08
N PHE A 166 -7.57 15.26 18.12
CA PHE A 166 -7.68 14.89 16.72
C PHE A 166 -6.33 14.45 16.14
N SER A 167 -5.24 15.17 16.51
CA SER A 167 -3.88 14.80 16.14
C SER A 167 -3.50 13.40 16.62
N HIS A 168 -3.83 13.05 17.86
CA HIS A 168 -3.60 11.69 18.40
C HIS A 168 -4.36 10.63 17.60
N HIS A 169 -5.58 10.90 17.19
CA HIS A 169 -6.37 10.00 16.33
C HIS A 169 -5.70 9.77 14.97
N LEU A 170 -5.27 10.83 14.29
CA LEU A 170 -4.57 10.71 13.01
C LEU A 170 -3.25 9.95 13.13
N MET A 171 -2.51 10.13 14.23
CA MET A 171 -1.25 9.43 14.46
C MET A 171 -1.43 7.92 14.67
N ALA A 172 -2.62 7.46 15.05
CA ALA A 172 -2.94 6.02 15.05
C ALA A 172 -2.91 5.43 13.62
N TYR A 173 -3.44 6.14 12.63
CA TYR A 173 -3.34 5.75 11.21
C TYR A 173 -1.93 5.88 10.66
N PHE A 174 -1.18 6.91 11.08
CA PHE A 174 0.26 6.97 10.78
C PHE A 174 0.98 5.70 11.23
N GLY A 175 0.75 5.25 12.46
CA GLY A 175 1.34 4.01 12.98
C GLY A 175 0.94 2.75 12.22
N MET A 176 -0.28 2.68 11.65
CA MET A 176 -0.68 1.59 10.77
C MET A 176 0.12 1.61 9.47
N LEU A 177 0.25 2.78 8.84
CA LEU A 177 1.00 2.97 7.60
C LEU A 177 2.51 2.73 7.77
N ALA A 178 3.09 3.05 8.93
CA ALA A 178 4.48 2.72 9.25
C ALA A 178 4.72 1.20 9.21
N ARG A 179 3.81 0.42 9.84
CA ARG A 179 3.87 -1.05 9.76
C ARG A 179 3.62 -1.58 8.34
N ASP A 180 2.83 -0.88 7.52
CA ASP A 180 2.64 -1.25 6.12
C ASP A 180 3.90 -0.98 5.30
N PHE A 181 4.59 0.13 5.54
CA PHE A 181 5.88 0.42 4.93
C PHE A 181 6.92 -0.68 5.22
N GLU A 182 7.04 -1.10 6.48
CA GLU A 182 7.91 -2.22 6.88
C GLU A 182 7.54 -3.54 6.19
N ARG A 183 6.25 -3.83 6.00
CA ARG A 183 5.78 -5.01 5.25
C ARG A 183 6.28 -4.97 3.81
N PHE A 184 6.10 -3.84 3.11
CA PHE A 184 6.57 -3.69 1.74
C PHE A 184 8.09 -3.72 1.62
N GLN A 185 8.82 -3.18 2.60
CA GLN A 185 10.28 -3.34 2.67
C GLN A 185 10.67 -4.82 2.78
N GLY A 186 9.95 -5.60 3.58
CA GLY A 186 10.11 -7.06 3.67
C GLY A 186 9.79 -7.78 2.36
N VAL A 187 8.74 -7.38 1.65
CA VAL A 187 8.39 -7.89 0.30
C VAL A 187 9.53 -7.60 -0.68
N TYR A 188 10.05 -6.37 -0.70
CA TYR A 188 11.19 -6.02 -1.55
C TYR A 188 12.37 -6.94 -1.33
N ALA A 189 12.78 -7.14 -0.08
CA ALA A 189 13.94 -7.97 0.26
C ALA A 189 13.78 -9.43 -0.20
N ARG A 190 12.56 -9.97 -0.20
CA ARG A 190 12.30 -11.34 -0.69
C ARG A 190 12.11 -11.42 -2.21
N THR A 191 11.67 -10.34 -2.84
CA THR A 191 11.62 -10.23 -4.30
C THR A 191 13.01 -10.04 -4.93
N ASP A 192 13.98 -9.52 -4.17
CA ASP A 192 15.33 -9.18 -4.65
C ASP A 192 16.24 -10.43 -4.78
N ILE A 193 15.76 -11.41 -5.56
CA ILE A 193 16.46 -12.66 -5.88
C ILE A 193 16.35 -12.89 -7.39
N MET A 194 17.51 -13.05 -8.09
CA MET A 194 17.57 -13.16 -9.54
C MET A 194 17.34 -14.61 -10.01
N PRO A 195 16.30 -14.89 -10.83
CA PRO A 195 16.00 -16.23 -11.33
C PRO A 195 16.73 -16.57 -12.63
N LEU A 196 17.15 -15.59 -13.45
CA LEU A 196 17.67 -15.83 -14.79
C LEU A 196 18.87 -16.78 -14.80
N GLY A 197 18.94 -17.65 -15.80
CA GLY A 197 19.92 -18.73 -15.93
C GLY A 197 19.46 -20.06 -15.31
N ALA A 198 18.21 -20.08 -14.78
CA ALA A 198 17.54 -21.33 -14.39
C ALA A 198 17.12 -22.16 -15.61
N GLY A 199 17.07 -21.55 -16.80
CA GLY A 199 16.53 -22.16 -18.00
C GLY A 199 15.05 -22.53 -17.83
N ALA A 200 14.63 -23.62 -18.43
CA ALA A 200 13.24 -24.09 -18.27
C ALA A 200 12.97 -24.60 -16.83
N LEU A 201 13.94 -25.28 -16.22
CA LEU A 201 13.86 -25.87 -14.87
C LEU A 201 15.17 -26.51 -14.38
N ALA A 202 16.13 -26.82 -15.26
CA ALA A 202 17.29 -27.64 -14.93
C ALA A 202 18.63 -26.88 -15.09
N GLY A 203 18.58 -25.57 -15.32
CA GLY A 203 19.75 -24.79 -15.71
C GLY A 203 20.11 -24.95 -17.19
N THR A 204 21.37 -24.76 -17.53
CA THR A 204 21.88 -24.85 -18.91
C THR A 204 23.21 -25.55 -18.95
N THR A 205 23.56 -26.17 -20.09
CA THR A 205 24.87 -26.78 -20.36
C THR A 205 25.94 -25.77 -20.80
N LEU A 206 25.54 -24.50 -21.01
CA LEU A 206 26.45 -23.45 -21.46
C LEU A 206 27.08 -22.72 -20.26
N PRO A 207 28.31 -22.21 -20.37
CA PRO A 207 29.04 -21.60 -19.26
C PRO A 207 28.59 -20.17 -18.95
N ILE A 208 27.32 -19.99 -18.59
CA ILE A 208 26.76 -18.67 -18.26
C ILE A 208 27.28 -18.15 -16.91
N ASP A 209 27.30 -16.82 -16.77
CA ASP A 209 27.67 -16.12 -15.54
C ASP A 209 26.46 -15.44 -14.90
N ARG A 210 25.74 -16.15 -14.04
CA ARG A 210 24.57 -15.64 -13.32
C ARG A 210 24.93 -14.50 -12.35
N GLN A 211 26.13 -14.51 -11.75
CA GLN A 211 26.59 -13.44 -10.87
C GLN A 211 26.74 -12.12 -11.62
N PHE A 212 27.29 -12.15 -12.81
CA PHE A 212 27.40 -10.96 -13.67
C PHE A 212 26.03 -10.37 -13.99
N VAL A 213 25.05 -11.22 -14.32
CA VAL A 213 23.68 -10.75 -14.61
C VAL A 213 23.04 -10.13 -13.37
N ALA A 214 23.17 -10.80 -12.21
CA ALA A 214 22.63 -10.27 -10.94
C ALA A 214 23.24 -8.91 -10.58
N GLN A 215 24.56 -8.75 -10.75
CA GLN A 215 25.22 -7.45 -10.53
C GLN A 215 24.71 -6.36 -11.47
N ARG A 216 24.54 -6.67 -12.75
CA ARG A 216 24.03 -5.69 -13.73
C ARG A 216 22.59 -5.28 -13.49
N LEU A 217 21.76 -6.18 -12.97
CA LEU A 217 20.36 -5.93 -12.62
C LEU A 217 20.18 -5.51 -11.15
N HIS A 218 21.29 -5.34 -10.42
CA HIS A 218 21.36 -4.98 -9.00
C HIS A 218 20.48 -5.86 -8.09
N PHE A 219 20.47 -7.16 -8.37
CA PHE A 219 19.91 -8.13 -7.45
C PHE A 219 20.90 -8.46 -6.35
N GLU A 220 20.42 -8.51 -5.11
CA GLU A 220 21.23 -8.86 -3.94
C GLU A 220 21.56 -10.36 -3.90
N ARG A 221 20.67 -11.20 -4.38
CA ARG A 221 20.76 -12.65 -4.30
C ARG A 221 20.46 -13.31 -5.64
N ILE A 222 20.78 -14.60 -5.73
CA ILE A 222 20.46 -15.47 -6.87
C ILE A 222 19.79 -16.72 -6.34
N TYR A 223 18.75 -17.21 -7.00
CA TYR A 223 18.14 -18.51 -6.67
C TYR A 223 19.18 -19.63 -6.75
N THR A 224 19.26 -20.42 -5.70
CA THR A 224 20.20 -21.56 -5.58
C THR A 224 19.70 -22.84 -6.21
N ASN A 225 18.40 -22.89 -6.54
CA ASN A 225 17.76 -24.03 -7.20
C ASN A 225 16.98 -23.57 -8.41
N SER A 226 17.20 -24.18 -9.57
CA SER A 226 16.59 -23.78 -10.84
C SER A 226 15.10 -24.14 -10.95
N LEU A 227 14.64 -25.20 -10.27
CA LEU A 227 13.22 -25.54 -10.20
C LEU A 227 12.44 -24.50 -9.40
N ASP A 228 13.01 -24.10 -8.26
CA ASP A 228 12.47 -23.06 -7.39
C ASP A 228 12.39 -21.71 -8.13
N ALA A 229 13.48 -21.32 -8.80
CA ALA A 229 13.60 -20.05 -9.52
C ALA A 229 12.49 -19.76 -10.55
N VAL A 230 11.97 -20.81 -11.22
CA VAL A 230 10.90 -20.67 -12.22
C VAL A 230 9.51 -20.98 -11.68
N SER A 231 9.44 -21.54 -10.47
CA SER A 231 8.19 -21.95 -9.80
C SER A 231 7.70 -20.94 -8.78
N ASP A 232 8.61 -20.21 -8.13
CA ASP A 232 8.32 -19.31 -7.02
C ASP A 232 7.37 -18.18 -7.44
N ARG A 233 6.35 -17.98 -6.61
CA ARG A 233 5.41 -16.86 -6.66
C ARG A 233 5.11 -16.32 -5.25
N ASP A 234 5.93 -16.69 -4.24
CA ASP A 234 5.75 -16.25 -2.86
C ASP A 234 5.82 -14.72 -2.76
N TYR A 235 6.71 -14.09 -3.52
CA TYR A 235 6.84 -12.63 -3.54
C TYR A 235 5.57 -11.92 -4.06
N ILE A 236 4.80 -12.54 -4.96
CA ILE A 236 3.50 -12.04 -5.41
C ILE A 236 2.45 -12.22 -4.32
N LEU A 237 2.40 -13.39 -3.69
CA LEU A 237 1.50 -13.67 -2.57
C LEU A 237 1.78 -12.73 -1.39
N GLU A 238 3.04 -12.47 -1.08
CA GLU A 238 3.42 -11.51 -0.03
C GLU A 238 3.04 -10.07 -0.39
N PHE A 239 3.25 -9.66 -1.65
CA PHE A 239 2.80 -8.35 -2.12
C PHE A 239 1.29 -8.19 -1.94
N LEU A 240 0.50 -9.15 -2.43
CA LEU A 240 -0.96 -9.14 -2.33
C LEU A 240 -1.44 -9.20 -0.88
N SER A 241 -0.73 -9.93 0.00
CA SER A 241 -1.02 -9.96 1.44
C SER A 241 -0.76 -8.61 2.11
N ALA A 242 0.38 -7.98 1.84
CA ALA A 242 0.71 -6.65 2.35
C ALA A 242 -0.28 -5.59 1.83
N ALA A 243 -0.60 -5.64 0.54
CA ALA A 243 -1.60 -4.79 -0.10
C ALA A 243 -3.00 -4.97 0.52
N SER A 244 -3.40 -6.19 0.83
CA SER A 244 -4.68 -6.48 1.49
C SER A 244 -4.76 -5.87 2.89
N ILE A 245 -3.70 -5.99 3.70
CA ILE A 245 -3.63 -5.39 5.05
C ILE A 245 -3.68 -3.87 4.95
N LEU A 246 -2.92 -3.26 4.05
CA LEU A 246 -2.93 -1.82 3.79
C LEU A 246 -4.33 -1.33 3.40
N MET A 247 -5.01 -2.03 2.49
CA MET A 247 -6.38 -1.67 2.08
C MET A 247 -7.39 -1.80 3.23
N VAL A 248 -7.20 -2.75 4.16
CA VAL A 248 -8.03 -2.83 5.39
C VAL A 248 -7.80 -1.60 6.27
N HIS A 249 -6.56 -1.09 6.40
CA HIS A 249 -6.31 0.15 7.14
C HIS A 249 -6.97 1.35 6.47
N LEU A 250 -6.88 1.47 5.13
CA LEU A 250 -7.56 2.51 4.38
C LEU A 250 -9.08 2.39 4.45
N SER A 251 -9.63 1.17 4.47
CA SER A 251 -11.07 0.92 4.65
C SER A 251 -11.57 1.42 6.01
N ARG A 252 -10.79 1.22 7.08
CA ARG A 252 -11.13 1.74 8.41
C ARG A 252 -11.10 3.26 8.45
N LEU A 253 -10.08 3.88 7.88
CA LEU A 253 -10.02 5.34 7.76
C LEU A 253 -11.18 5.87 6.91
N SER A 254 -11.56 5.15 5.85
CA SER A 254 -12.72 5.48 5.03
C SER A 254 -14.01 5.51 5.83
N GLU A 255 -14.25 4.49 6.66
CA GLU A 255 -15.43 4.40 7.50
C GLU A 255 -15.53 5.58 8.46
N GLU A 256 -14.45 5.96 9.12
CA GLU A 256 -14.44 7.11 10.02
C GLU A 256 -14.69 8.42 9.30
N ILE A 257 -14.09 8.66 8.13
CA ILE A 257 -14.34 9.87 7.33
C ILE A 257 -15.79 9.92 6.87
N ILE A 258 -16.39 8.79 6.44
CA ILE A 258 -17.81 8.71 6.06
C ILE A 258 -18.70 9.08 7.25
N LEU A 259 -18.42 8.54 8.44
CA LEU A 259 -19.16 8.91 9.66
C LEU A 259 -18.98 10.40 9.97
N TRP A 260 -17.74 10.89 9.98
CA TRP A 260 -17.43 12.28 10.36
C TRP A 260 -18.03 13.33 9.42
N CYS A 261 -18.18 13.03 8.13
CA CYS A 261 -18.82 13.95 7.18
C CYS A 261 -20.33 13.77 7.09
N SER A 262 -20.92 12.75 7.76
CA SER A 262 -22.38 12.61 7.83
C SER A 262 -23.03 13.77 8.57
N ARG A 263 -24.34 14.00 8.31
CA ARG A 263 -25.10 15.06 8.97
C ARG A 263 -25.16 14.89 10.50
N GLU A 264 -25.16 13.65 10.95
CA GLU A 264 -25.27 13.26 12.35
C GLU A 264 -24.00 13.60 13.14
N PHE A 265 -22.81 13.37 12.57
CA PHE A 265 -21.52 13.72 13.17
C PHE A 265 -21.12 15.16 12.83
N SER A 266 -21.10 15.49 11.57
CA SER A 266 -20.70 16.82 11.06
C SER A 266 -19.33 17.31 11.58
N PHE A 267 -18.38 16.42 11.81
CA PHE A 267 -17.05 16.75 12.37
C PHE A 267 -16.10 17.28 11.30
N VAL A 268 -16.29 16.85 10.05
CA VAL A 268 -15.45 17.28 8.92
C VAL A 268 -16.31 17.69 7.73
N GLU A 269 -15.74 18.56 6.90
CA GLU A 269 -16.23 18.88 5.58
C GLU A 269 -15.15 18.54 4.56
N LEU A 270 -15.51 17.68 3.60
CA LEU A 270 -14.63 17.33 2.50
C LEU A 270 -14.63 18.45 1.46
N ASP A 271 -13.50 18.62 0.75
CA ASP A 271 -13.41 19.54 -0.37
C ASP A 271 -14.37 19.12 -1.51
N ASP A 272 -14.96 20.07 -2.21
CA ASP A 272 -15.85 19.80 -3.34
C ASP A 272 -15.18 19.00 -4.45
N ALA A 273 -13.86 19.16 -4.62
CA ALA A 273 -13.07 18.40 -5.58
C ALA A 273 -12.98 16.89 -5.25
N HIS A 274 -13.31 16.49 -4.04
CA HIS A 274 -13.25 15.09 -3.56
C HIS A 274 -14.63 14.48 -3.30
N CYS A 275 -15.70 15.16 -3.74
CA CYS A 275 -17.07 14.75 -3.52
C CYS A 275 -17.87 14.75 -4.81
N THR A 276 -18.99 14.02 -4.83
CA THR A 276 -20.01 14.20 -5.87
C THR A 276 -21.30 14.73 -5.29
N GLY A 277 -22.09 15.38 -6.15
CA GLY A 277 -23.44 15.82 -5.81
C GLY A 277 -24.49 14.79 -6.20
N SER A 278 -25.75 15.16 -6.04
CA SER A 278 -26.90 14.39 -6.53
C SER A 278 -27.57 15.15 -7.67
N SER A 279 -27.92 14.44 -8.75
CA SER A 279 -28.71 15.01 -9.85
C SER A 279 -30.14 15.41 -9.45
N MET A 280 -30.61 14.88 -8.32
CA MET A 280 -31.98 15.09 -7.82
C MET A 280 -32.02 15.98 -6.57
N MET A 281 -30.98 15.90 -5.71
CA MET A 281 -30.96 16.56 -4.41
C MET A 281 -29.82 17.59 -4.36
N PRO A 282 -30.10 18.90 -4.58
CA PRO A 282 -29.06 19.93 -4.72
C PRO A 282 -28.17 20.13 -3.48
N GLN A 283 -28.67 19.77 -2.30
CA GLN A 283 -27.97 19.92 -1.02
C GLN A 283 -27.02 18.71 -0.69
N LYS A 284 -27.09 17.64 -1.48
CA LYS A 284 -26.38 16.40 -1.17
C LYS A 284 -24.94 16.44 -1.65
N LYS A 285 -24.02 16.09 -0.76
CA LYS A 285 -22.58 15.95 -1.01
C LYS A 285 -22.12 14.59 -0.49
N ASN A 286 -21.60 13.75 -1.38
CA ASN A 286 -21.29 12.36 -1.08
C ASN A 286 -19.78 12.16 -0.88
N PRO A 287 -19.35 11.32 0.08
CA PRO A 287 -17.95 10.98 0.31
C PRO A 287 -17.48 9.82 -0.60
N ASP A 288 -17.71 9.93 -1.92
CA ASP A 288 -17.55 8.84 -2.88
C ASP A 288 -16.13 8.24 -2.87
N VAL A 289 -15.11 9.07 -2.66
CA VAL A 289 -13.72 8.62 -2.58
C VAL A 289 -13.57 7.59 -1.46
N SER A 290 -14.08 7.90 -0.27
CA SER A 290 -13.99 7.01 0.88
C SER A 290 -14.83 5.75 0.69
N GLU A 291 -16.02 5.86 0.10
CA GLU A 291 -16.87 4.72 -0.21
C GLU A 291 -16.20 3.78 -1.23
N LEU A 292 -15.58 4.34 -2.29
CA LEU A 292 -14.89 3.54 -3.30
C LEU A 292 -13.65 2.84 -2.74
N VAL A 293 -12.83 3.51 -1.93
CA VAL A 293 -11.64 2.87 -1.32
C VAL A 293 -12.06 1.74 -0.37
N ARG A 294 -13.12 1.96 0.44
CA ARG A 294 -13.71 0.91 1.26
C ARG A 294 -14.17 -0.29 0.42
N GLY A 295 -14.85 -0.04 -0.70
CA GLY A 295 -15.30 -1.09 -1.63
C GLY A 295 -14.15 -1.82 -2.33
N LYS A 296 -13.12 -1.08 -2.79
CA LYS A 296 -11.94 -1.63 -3.48
C LYS A 296 -11.08 -2.56 -2.60
N THR A 297 -11.20 -2.47 -1.29
CA THR A 297 -10.54 -3.40 -0.35
C THR A 297 -10.91 -4.85 -0.66
N GLY A 298 -12.19 -5.13 -0.90
CA GLY A 298 -12.65 -6.48 -1.26
C GLY A 298 -12.06 -6.98 -2.59
N ARG A 299 -11.81 -6.09 -3.54
CA ARG A 299 -11.18 -6.41 -4.83
C ARG A 299 -9.73 -6.88 -4.63
N VAL A 300 -8.92 -6.16 -3.87
CA VAL A 300 -7.52 -6.52 -3.60
C VAL A 300 -7.42 -7.82 -2.80
N VAL A 301 -8.27 -8.01 -1.79
CA VAL A 301 -8.36 -9.28 -1.05
C VAL A 301 -8.78 -10.43 -1.97
N GLY A 302 -9.69 -10.18 -2.92
CA GLY A 302 -10.08 -11.17 -3.93
C GLY A 302 -8.91 -11.63 -4.79
N HIS A 303 -8.01 -10.72 -5.21
CA HIS A 303 -6.81 -11.08 -5.97
C HIS A 303 -5.83 -11.95 -5.17
N LEU A 304 -5.65 -11.67 -3.87
CA LEU A 304 -4.86 -12.55 -2.99
C LEU A 304 -5.46 -13.96 -2.94
N MET A 305 -6.76 -14.08 -2.75
CA MET A 305 -7.45 -15.37 -2.71
C MET A 305 -7.34 -16.12 -4.04
N ALA A 306 -7.51 -15.43 -5.17
CA ALA A 306 -7.36 -16.02 -6.49
C ALA A 306 -5.94 -16.57 -6.70
N MET A 307 -4.90 -15.78 -6.33
CA MET A 307 -3.51 -16.19 -6.47
C MET A 307 -3.16 -17.39 -5.57
N LEU A 308 -3.62 -17.42 -4.33
CA LEU A 308 -3.47 -18.57 -3.43
C LEU A 308 -4.09 -19.84 -4.04
N MET A 309 -5.25 -19.71 -4.68
CA MET A 309 -5.92 -20.83 -5.34
C MET A 309 -5.21 -21.25 -6.62
N ALA A 310 -4.63 -20.32 -7.38
CA ALA A 310 -3.89 -20.64 -8.60
C ALA A 310 -2.62 -21.47 -8.29
N VAL A 311 -1.83 -21.09 -7.28
CA VAL A 311 -0.59 -21.82 -6.94
C VAL A 311 -0.83 -23.09 -6.12
N LYS A 312 -1.96 -23.19 -5.42
CA LYS A 312 -2.29 -24.35 -4.59
C LYS A 312 -2.31 -25.64 -5.39
N GLY A 313 -1.45 -26.58 -5.08
CA GLY A 313 -1.44 -27.92 -5.67
C GLY A 313 -0.74 -28.00 -7.02
N LEU A 314 -0.10 -26.93 -7.53
CA LEU A 314 0.74 -27.01 -8.71
C LEU A 314 2.02 -27.83 -8.45
N PRO A 315 2.44 -28.65 -9.41
CA PRO A 315 3.78 -29.23 -9.35
C PRO A 315 4.86 -28.16 -9.57
N LEU A 316 6.10 -28.50 -9.24
CA LEU A 316 7.23 -27.60 -9.45
C LEU A 316 7.45 -27.24 -10.94
N ALA A 317 8.30 -26.26 -11.18
CA ALA A 317 8.55 -25.60 -12.43
C ALA A 317 7.35 -24.79 -12.92
N TYR A 318 7.27 -24.52 -14.22
CA TYR A 318 6.23 -23.66 -14.79
C TYR A 318 5.07 -24.51 -15.33
N ASN A 319 3.86 -24.09 -14.95
CA ASN A 319 2.60 -24.54 -15.53
C ASN A 319 1.86 -23.30 -16.04
N LYS A 320 1.03 -23.45 -17.08
CA LYS A 320 0.33 -22.31 -17.71
C LYS A 320 -0.62 -21.59 -16.73
N ASP A 321 -1.06 -22.26 -15.67
CA ASP A 321 -1.79 -21.67 -14.53
C ASP A 321 -1.08 -20.45 -13.94
N LEU A 322 0.25 -20.45 -13.94
CA LEU A 322 1.06 -19.31 -13.46
C LEU A 322 0.97 -18.05 -14.34
N GLN A 323 0.27 -18.10 -15.49
CA GLN A 323 -0.06 -16.90 -16.26
C GLN A 323 -1.08 -16.00 -15.51
N GLU A 324 -1.93 -16.63 -14.66
CA GLU A 324 -2.90 -15.92 -13.81
C GLU A 324 -2.26 -15.07 -12.70
N ASP A 325 -0.94 -15.13 -12.53
CA ASP A 325 -0.19 -14.36 -11.53
C ASP A 325 -0.17 -12.85 -11.80
N LYS A 326 -0.43 -12.40 -13.05
CA LYS A 326 -0.17 -11.01 -13.48
C LYS A 326 -1.39 -10.10 -13.40
N GLU A 327 -2.54 -10.49 -13.93
CA GLU A 327 -3.70 -9.59 -14.04
C GLU A 327 -4.16 -9.10 -12.66
N GLY A 328 -4.32 -10.02 -11.70
CA GLY A 328 -4.71 -9.67 -10.34
C GLY A 328 -3.64 -8.84 -9.61
N LEU A 329 -2.36 -9.14 -9.86
CA LEU A 329 -1.24 -8.38 -9.31
C LEU A 329 -1.21 -6.94 -9.85
N PHE A 330 -1.29 -6.77 -11.16
CA PHE A 330 -1.27 -5.47 -11.80
C PHE A 330 -2.45 -4.60 -11.37
N ASP A 331 -3.63 -5.18 -11.29
CA ASP A 331 -4.82 -4.49 -10.81
C ASP A 331 -4.72 -4.09 -9.32
N ALA A 332 -4.17 -4.96 -8.48
CA ALA A 332 -3.93 -4.64 -7.07
C ALA A 332 -2.91 -3.51 -6.91
N ILE A 333 -1.80 -3.52 -7.67
CA ILE A 333 -0.79 -2.45 -7.68
C ILE A 333 -1.44 -1.12 -8.02
N ASP A 334 -2.18 -1.05 -9.12
CA ASP A 334 -2.83 0.19 -9.58
C ASP A 334 -3.87 0.67 -8.55
N THR A 335 -4.68 -0.24 -8.03
CA THR A 335 -5.70 0.06 -7.02
C THR A 335 -5.09 0.63 -5.74
N VAL A 336 -4.03 0.03 -5.22
CA VAL A 336 -3.33 0.49 -4.01
C VAL A 336 -2.68 1.85 -4.21
N LYS A 337 -1.90 2.02 -5.27
CA LYS A 337 -1.22 3.29 -5.59
C LYS A 337 -2.22 4.43 -5.71
N PHE A 338 -3.29 4.20 -6.47
CA PHE A 338 -4.31 5.23 -6.69
C PHE A 338 -5.08 5.57 -5.41
N SER A 339 -5.42 4.56 -4.60
CA SER A 339 -6.09 4.77 -3.31
C SER A 339 -5.25 5.60 -2.35
N LEU A 340 -3.96 5.30 -2.22
CA LEU A 340 -3.03 6.07 -1.38
C LEU A 340 -2.88 7.52 -1.87
N ALA A 341 -2.72 7.73 -3.18
CA ALA A 341 -2.55 9.05 -3.78
C ALA A 341 -3.77 9.94 -3.55
N VAL A 342 -4.97 9.40 -3.78
CA VAL A 342 -6.23 10.12 -3.57
C VAL A 342 -6.44 10.44 -2.09
N TYR A 343 -6.11 9.51 -1.19
CA TYR A 343 -6.22 9.73 0.26
C TYR A 343 -5.28 10.82 0.77
N ALA A 344 -4.07 10.89 0.26
CA ALA A 344 -3.15 11.97 0.62
C ALA A 344 -3.70 13.36 0.23
N GLN A 345 -4.40 13.47 -0.89
CA GLN A 345 -5.08 14.71 -1.30
C GLN A 345 -6.32 14.97 -0.45
N LEU A 346 -7.15 13.97 -0.20
CA LEU A 346 -8.37 14.09 0.60
C LEU A 346 -8.06 14.59 2.01
N ILE A 347 -7.05 14.03 2.69
CA ILE A 347 -6.64 14.45 4.03
C ILE A 347 -6.17 15.90 4.04
N ARG A 348 -5.39 16.35 3.03
CA ARG A 348 -4.94 17.74 2.93
C ARG A 348 -6.10 18.74 2.67
N GLY A 349 -7.12 18.31 1.94
CA GLY A 349 -8.30 19.13 1.60
C GLY A 349 -9.43 19.10 2.66
N MET A 350 -9.33 18.22 3.64
CA MET A 350 -10.36 18.03 4.66
C MET A 350 -10.38 19.21 5.65
N LYS A 351 -11.54 19.81 5.86
CA LYS A 351 -11.76 20.90 6.82
C LYS A 351 -12.39 20.37 8.09
N LEU A 352 -11.82 20.71 9.25
CA LEU A 352 -12.40 20.35 10.53
C LEU A 352 -13.46 21.35 10.96
N ARG A 353 -14.50 20.85 11.58
CA ARG A 353 -15.53 21.63 12.27
C ARG A 353 -15.28 21.53 13.77
N GLU A 354 -14.27 22.27 14.20
CA GLU A 354 -13.74 22.23 15.57
C GLU A 354 -14.79 22.61 16.61
N ASP A 355 -15.69 23.55 16.27
CA ASP A 355 -16.83 23.94 17.07
C ASP A 355 -17.80 22.78 17.34
N VAL A 356 -18.06 21.97 16.30
CA VAL A 356 -18.95 20.80 16.41
C VAL A 356 -18.30 19.69 17.22
N MET A 357 -17.01 19.42 16.98
CA MET A 357 -16.25 18.45 17.76
C MET A 357 -16.20 18.84 19.24
N ARG A 358 -15.94 20.12 19.52
CA ARG A 358 -15.89 20.68 20.87
C ARG A 358 -17.24 20.53 21.58
N HIS A 359 -18.32 20.96 20.92
CA HIS A 359 -19.67 20.83 21.46
C HIS A 359 -20.03 19.37 21.74
N ALA A 360 -19.61 18.43 20.89
CA ALA A 360 -19.89 17.02 21.09
C ALA A 360 -19.18 16.42 22.33
N VAL A 361 -18.05 17.01 22.75
CA VAL A 361 -17.38 16.65 24.02
C VAL A 361 -18.07 17.29 25.23
N GLU A 362 -18.44 18.57 25.11
CA GLU A 362 -19.05 19.33 26.21
C GLU A 362 -20.49 18.90 26.52
N ALA A 363 -21.27 18.59 25.47
CA ALA A 363 -22.64 18.10 25.58
C ALA A 363 -22.67 16.57 25.74
N ASP A 364 -21.91 16.05 26.70
CA ASP A 364 -21.80 14.62 26.98
C ASP A 364 -21.26 14.39 28.42
N TYR A 365 -21.18 13.13 28.80
CA TYR A 365 -20.62 12.68 30.08
C TYR A 365 -19.25 11.96 29.91
N SER A 366 -18.55 12.23 28.82
CA SER A 366 -17.25 11.61 28.48
C SER A 366 -16.14 11.95 29.47
N ASN A 367 -16.32 13.01 30.27
CA ASN A 367 -15.46 13.44 31.39
C ASN A 367 -15.79 12.76 32.75
N ALA A 368 -16.77 11.83 32.80
CA ALA A 368 -17.14 11.14 34.05
C ALA A 368 -16.00 10.30 34.62
N THR A 369 -15.12 9.77 33.77
CA THR A 369 -13.92 9.05 34.22
C THR A 369 -12.98 9.99 34.98
N ASP A 370 -12.83 11.24 34.49
CA ASP A 370 -11.98 12.26 35.10
C ASP A 370 -12.52 12.72 36.47
N LEU A 371 -13.83 12.75 36.62
CA LEU A 371 -14.50 12.95 37.92
C LEU A 371 -14.18 11.82 38.89
N ALA A 372 -14.22 10.58 38.47
CA ALA A 372 -13.83 9.44 39.29
C ALA A 372 -12.34 9.51 39.70
N ASP A 373 -11.47 9.83 38.73
CA ASP A 373 -10.03 9.97 38.96
C ASP A 373 -9.69 11.13 39.88
N TYR A 374 -10.46 12.23 39.84
CA TYR A 374 -10.35 13.32 40.78
C TYR A 374 -10.57 12.86 42.22
N LEU A 375 -11.61 12.08 42.45
CA LEU A 375 -11.90 11.52 43.81
C LEU A 375 -10.83 10.51 44.24
N VAL A 376 -10.27 9.73 43.30
CA VAL A 376 -9.18 8.78 43.60
C VAL A 376 -7.94 9.58 44.03
N ARG A 377 -7.58 10.65 43.35
CA ARG A 377 -6.47 11.53 43.77
C ARG A 377 -6.68 12.17 45.17
N LYS A 378 -7.93 12.34 45.57
CA LYS A 378 -8.31 12.80 46.93
C LYS A 378 -8.44 11.64 47.96
N GLY A 379 -8.02 10.42 47.58
CA GLY A 379 -7.92 9.28 48.48
C GLY A 379 -9.13 8.33 48.50
N LEU A 380 -10.16 8.56 47.65
CA LEU A 380 -11.31 7.63 47.61
C LEU A 380 -10.93 6.36 46.80
N PRO A 381 -11.19 5.14 47.30
CA PRO A 381 -10.96 3.93 46.51
C PRO A 381 -11.70 3.95 45.18
N PHE A 382 -11.04 3.52 44.08
CA PHE A 382 -11.56 3.63 42.70
C PHE A 382 -13.01 3.11 42.55
N ARG A 383 -13.38 1.95 43.09
CA ARG A 383 -14.72 1.44 42.98
C ARG A 383 -15.81 2.34 43.63
N LYS A 384 -15.44 3.02 44.72
CA LYS A 384 -16.32 4.01 45.36
C LYS A 384 -16.37 5.29 44.54
N ALA A 385 -15.24 5.76 44.03
CA ALA A 385 -15.16 6.93 43.14
C ALA A 385 -15.99 6.73 41.89
N HIS A 386 -15.89 5.57 41.27
CA HIS A 386 -16.70 5.20 40.11
C HIS A 386 -18.21 5.18 40.42
N ALA A 387 -18.61 4.66 41.56
CA ALA A 387 -20.02 4.67 41.97
C ALA A 387 -20.55 6.09 42.19
N VAL A 388 -19.77 6.97 42.80
CA VAL A 388 -20.09 8.40 42.99
C VAL A 388 -20.21 9.12 41.65
N ALA A 389 -19.25 8.89 40.74
CA ALA A 389 -19.31 9.44 39.39
C ALA A 389 -20.57 9.00 38.62
N GLY A 390 -20.92 7.69 38.73
CA GLY A 390 -22.14 7.16 38.16
C GLY A 390 -23.43 7.80 38.73
N GLN A 391 -23.45 8.11 40.02
CA GLN A 391 -24.57 8.82 40.66
C GLN A 391 -24.66 10.28 40.15
N ALA A 392 -23.52 10.99 39.99
CA ALA A 392 -23.51 12.30 39.45
C ALA A 392 -24.04 12.35 37.99
N VAL A 393 -23.62 11.39 37.15
CA VAL A 393 -24.15 11.26 35.79
C VAL A 393 -25.64 10.97 35.79
N ALA A 394 -26.11 10.05 36.63
CA ALA A 394 -27.54 9.74 36.72
C ALA A 394 -28.39 10.96 37.16
N GLN A 395 -27.88 11.77 38.08
CA GLN A 395 -28.48 13.00 38.51
C GLN A 395 -28.57 14.03 37.39
N CYS A 396 -27.45 14.19 36.63
CA CYS A 396 -27.41 15.07 35.47
C CYS A 396 -28.42 14.66 34.41
N ILE A 397 -28.49 13.39 34.07
CA ILE A 397 -29.45 12.83 33.09
C ILE A 397 -30.90 13.14 33.54
N ALA A 398 -31.23 12.93 34.82
CA ALA A 398 -32.56 13.17 35.33
C ALA A 398 -33.01 14.65 35.27
N HIS A 399 -32.04 15.58 35.30
CA HIS A 399 -32.31 17.03 35.21
C HIS A 399 -32.04 17.62 33.83
N GLY A 400 -31.54 16.83 32.86
CA GLY A 400 -31.19 17.31 31.51
C GLY A 400 -30.04 18.32 31.48
N ILE A 401 -29.06 18.17 32.37
CA ILE A 401 -27.87 19.01 32.52
C ILE A 401 -26.62 18.18 32.38
N PHE A 402 -25.43 18.80 32.30
CA PHE A 402 -24.11 18.13 32.23
C PHE A 402 -23.34 18.26 33.56
N LEU A 403 -22.25 17.50 33.70
CA LEU A 403 -21.45 17.50 34.94
C LEU A 403 -20.93 18.91 35.29
N ALA A 404 -20.62 19.75 34.33
CA ALA A 404 -20.19 21.13 34.55
C ALA A 404 -21.29 22.04 35.14
N ASP A 405 -22.55 21.66 35.02
CA ASP A 405 -23.69 22.45 35.47
C ASP A 405 -24.12 22.13 36.91
N LEU A 406 -23.63 20.99 37.48
CA LEU A 406 -23.91 20.68 38.87
C LEU A 406 -23.30 21.70 39.82
N SER A 407 -24.09 22.15 40.83
CA SER A 407 -23.54 23.03 41.84
C SER A 407 -22.56 22.30 42.77
N ILE A 408 -21.63 23.04 43.38
CA ILE A 408 -20.70 22.44 44.35
C ILE A 408 -21.46 21.82 45.53
N ALA A 409 -22.61 22.34 45.89
CA ALA A 409 -23.46 21.78 46.94
C ALA A 409 -24.00 20.38 46.55
N ASP A 410 -24.43 20.21 45.27
CA ASP A 410 -24.88 18.90 44.76
C ASP A 410 -23.71 17.91 44.71
N TYR A 411 -22.55 18.32 44.25
CA TYR A 411 -21.33 17.48 44.31
C TYR A 411 -21.01 17.06 45.74
N GLN A 412 -21.06 17.98 46.69
CA GLN A 412 -20.76 17.67 48.13
C GLN A 412 -21.79 16.78 48.79
N GLN A 413 -23.03 16.72 48.31
CA GLN A 413 -24.02 15.72 48.74
C GLN A 413 -23.63 14.31 48.32
N LEU A 414 -22.96 14.15 47.17
CA LEU A 414 -22.48 12.85 46.66
C LEU A 414 -21.18 12.43 47.38
N SER A 415 -20.29 13.37 47.65
CA SER A 415 -19.06 13.12 48.40
C SER A 415 -18.51 14.42 48.99
N PRO A 416 -18.16 14.47 50.31
CA PRO A 416 -17.56 15.64 50.95
C PRO A 416 -16.13 15.99 50.40
N LEU A 417 -15.54 15.09 49.61
CA LEU A 417 -14.23 15.33 48.97
C LEU A 417 -14.28 16.31 47.80
N PHE A 418 -15.45 16.62 47.29
CA PHE A 418 -15.57 17.61 46.22
C PHE A 418 -15.33 19.03 46.71
N ALA A 419 -14.57 19.79 45.97
CA ALA A 419 -14.31 21.21 46.15
C ALA A 419 -14.38 21.94 44.79
N GLU A 420 -14.29 23.29 44.80
CA GLU A 420 -14.40 24.11 43.57
C GLU A 420 -13.44 23.68 42.43
N ASP A 421 -12.32 23.06 42.75
CA ASP A 421 -11.33 22.55 41.79
C ASP A 421 -11.85 21.40 40.90
N ILE A 422 -13.05 20.86 41.20
CA ILE A 422 -13.70 19.84 40.33
C ILE A 422 -13.99 20.39 38.94
N TYR A 423 -14.45 21.65 38.83
CA TYR A 423 -14.78 22.24 37.54
C TYR A 423 -13.57 22.34 36.61
N ASP A 424 -12.38 22.63 37.15
CA ASP A 424 -11.15 22.58 36.37
C ASP A 424 -10.73 21.14 36.01
N ALA A 425 -10.97 20.20 36.90
CA ALA A 425 -10.56 18.80 36.70
C ALA A 425 -11.35 18.11 35.58
N ILE A 426 -12.60 18.49 35.35
CA ILE A 426 -13.49 17.90 34.33
C ILE A 426 -13.56 18.70 33.04
N ARG A 427 -12.76 19.79 32.90
CA ARG A 427 -12.68 20.52 31.62
C ARG A 427 -12.05 19.62 30.54
N PRO A 428 -12.53 19.67 29.30
CA PRO A 428 -11.97 18.86 28.22
C PRO A 428 -10.45 19.00 28.06
N GLU A 429 -9.89 20.19 28.21
CA GLU A 429 -8.44 20.44 28.15
C GLU A 429 -7.68 19.72 29.28
N THR A 430 -8.22 19.76 30.49
CA THR A 430 -7.61 19.09 31.64
C THR A 430 -7.72 17.57 31.49
N CYS A 431 -8.87 17.08 31.03
CA CYS A 431 -9.09 15.67 30.73
C CYS A 431 -8.04 15.14 29.74
N VAL A 432 -7.79 15.87 28.66
CA VAL A 432 -6.76 15.54 27.68
C VAL A 432 -5.36 15.64 28.28
N ALA A 433 -5.02 16.78 28.92
CA ALA A 433 -3.68 17.03 29.49
C ALA A 433 -3.26 15.99 30.53
N CYS A 434 -4.20 15.50 31.34
CA CYS A 434 -3.93 14.49 32.37
C CYS A 434 -3.58 13.09 31.84
N ARG A 435 -3.87 12.79 30.56
CA ARG A 435 -3.60 11.48 29.94
C ARG A 435 -2.17 11.41 29.38
N ASN A 436 -1.18 11.64 30.26
CA ASN A 436 0.23 11.76 29.92
C ASN A 436 1.04 10.46 30.07
N SER A 437 0.38 9.31 30.15
CA SER A 437 1.05 8.01 30.02
C SER A 437 1.64 7.87 28.61
N TYR A 438 2.75 7.14 28.48
CA TYR A 438 3.38 6.90 27.18
C TYR A 438 2.36 6.39 26.13
N GLY A 439 2.24 7.10 25.00
CA GLY A 439 1.25 6.82 23.97
C GLY A 439 -0.17 7.33 24.29
N GLY A 440 -0.35 8.10 25.37
CA GLY A 440 -1.63 8.73 25.71
C GLY A 440 -1.96 9.93 24.80
N THR A 441 -3.13 10.53 25.03
CA THR A 441 -3.64 11.63 24.17
C THR A 441 -3.25 13.02 24.67
N SER A 442 -2.38 13.17 25.69
CA SER A 442 -1.97 14.51 26.15
C SER A 442 -1.23 15.30 25.07
N TYR A 443 -1.24 16.62 25.20
CA TYR A 443 -0.51 17.51 24.27
C TYR A 443 0.96 17.15 24.16
N GLU A 444 1.62 16.83 25.28
CA GLU A 444 3.01 16.39 25.33
C GLU A 444 3.22 15.07 24.57
N GLN A 445 2.37 14.08 24.79
CA GLN A 445 2.47 12.81 24.10
C GLN A 445 2.17 12.91 22.60
N ALA A 446 1.23 13.79 22.21
CA ALA A 446 0.96 14.07 20.81
C ALA A 446 2.15 14.73 20.10
N GLU A 447 2.83 15.67 20.75
CA GLU A 447 4.04 16.29 20.20
C GLU A 447 5.19 15.29 20.05
N MET A 448 5.39 14.41 21.04
CA MET A 448 6.37 13.31 20.96
C MET A 448 6.07 12.36 19.79
N GLN A 449 4.79 12.04 19.53
CA GLN A 449 4.38 11.22 18.40
C GLN A 449 4.66 11.90 17.06
N LEU A 450 4.38 13.20 16.94
CA LEU A 450 4.67 13.99 15.75
C LEU A 450 6.17 14.07 15.45
N GLU A 451 7.00 14.24 16.48
CA GLU A 451 8.46 14.28 16.31
C GLU A 451 9.02 12.91 15.90
N ALA A 452 8.55 11.84 16.53
CA ALA A 452 8.92 10.47 16.15
C ALA A 452 8.52 10.16 14.70
N ALA A 453 7.35 10.63 14.28
CA ALA A 453 6.88 10.46 12.89
C ALA A 453 7.77 11.18 11.88
N LYS A 454 8.22 12.41 12.17
CA LYS A 454 9.15 13.15 11.30
C LYS A 454 10.47 12.40 11.12
N ASN A 455 11.04 11.87 12.21
CA ASN A 455 12.28 11.10 12.17
C ASN A 455 12.11 9.83 11.33
N LEU A 456 11.04 9.05 11.55
CA LEU A 456 10.76 7.85 10.79
C LEU A 456 10.59 8.14 9.28
N MET A 457 9.84 9.21 8.93
CA MET A 457 9.69 9.61 7.52
C MET A 457 10.99 10.04 6.85
N MET A 458 11.99 10.53 7.59
CA MET A 458 13.32 10.80 7.04
C MET A 458 14.07 9.51 6.72
N GLU A 459 13.99 8.50 7.59
CA GLU A 459 14.56 7.17 7.37
C GLU A 459 13.90 6.48 6.17
N GLU A 460 12.58 6.48 6.10
CA GLU A 460 11.80 5.93 4.99
C GLU A 460 12.16 6.60 3.65
N LYS A 461 12.33 7.92 3.64
CA LYS A 461 12.78 8.66 2.45
C LYS A 461 14.16 8.20 1.98
N HIS A 462 15.08 7.98 2.90
CA HIS A 462 16.41 7.47 2.58
C HIS A 462 16.34 6.05 1.98
N ILE A 463 15.56 5.17 2.58
CA ILE A 463 15.34 3.80 2.07
C ILE A 463 14.79 3.85 0.64
N ILE A 464 13.75 4.63 0.38
CA ILE A 464 13.17 4.79 -0.96
C ILE A 464 14.24 5.28 -1.95
N SER A 465 15.04 6.29 -1.58
CA SER A 465 16.10 6.82 -2.45
C SER A 465 17.11 5.75 -2.84
N VAL A 466 17.61 4.98 -1.87
CA VAL A 466 18.56 3.88 -2.12
C VAL A 466 17.96 2.80 -3.03
N LEU A 467 16.69 2.42 -2.79
CA LEU A 467 16.03 1.42 -3.61
C LEU A 467 15.74 1.93 -5.03
N THR A 468 15.38 3.21 -5.18
CA THR A 468 15.17 3.83 -6.49
C THR A 468 16.47 3.89 -7.31
N GLU A 469 17.59 4.22 -6.68
CA GLU A 469 18.90 4.21 -7.34
C GLU A 469 19.26 2.80 -7.84
N LYS A 470 18.97 1.76 -7.07
CA LYS A 470 19.14 0.36 -7.50
C LYS A 470 18.27 -0.01 -8.73
N GLN A 471 17.19 0.69 -8.98
CA GLN A 471 16.27 0.41 -10.09
C GLN A 471 16.63 1.16 -11.39
N ASN A 472 17.41 2.23 -11.33
CA ASN A 472 17.80 3.05 -12.48
C ASN A 472 18.95 2.44 -13.32
N ILE A 473 18.83 1.17 -13.66
CA ILE A 473 20.01 0.38 -13.95
C ILE A 473 20.38 0.22 -15.40
N LEU A 474 19.56 0.29 -16.38
CA LEU A 474 19.98 -0.21 -17.71
C LEU A 474 19.33 0.46 -18.91
N LEU A 475 18.46 1.39 -18.73
CA LEU A 475 17.71 1.95 -19.87
C LEU A 475 18.20 3.36 -20.29
#